data_f32fdb0fe3677d50a45847cac987f59c
#
_entry.id   f32fdb0fe3677d50a45847cac987f59c
#
_cell.length_a   1.000
_cell.length_b   1.000
_cell.length_c   1.000
_cell.angle_alpha   90.00
_cell.angle_beta   90.00
_cell.angle_gamma   90.00
#
_symmetry.space_group_name_H-M   'P 1'
#
loop_
_entity.id
_entity.type
_entity.pdbx_description
1 polymer ?
#
loop_
_entity_poly.entity_id
_entity_poly.type
_entity_poly.pdbx_seq_one_letter_code
_entity_poly.pdbx_strand_id
1 'polypeptide(L)'
;MEKIWSNLKVYIFSGDDLSRINRKSILQGLKNLQKSDGSFMASKEEQGCDMRFVYCAASICTLLDDFEGIDTEKMTEYILKSQTYEGAFGQSPGLEAHGGSTYCALAALAMLGSLENLNQHVKDRCQKWCSLRLNEAFNGRPNKQDDTCYTYWIGKLILILFPSYKYL
;
A
#
# COMPACT_ATOMS: atom_id res chain seq x y z
N MET A 1 10.56 0.36 -10.47
CA MET A 1 9.96 -0.40 -9.35
C MET A 1 8.82 -1.31 -9.80
N GLU A 2 7.79 -0.81 -10.45
CA GLU A 2 6.60 -1.60 -10.89
C GLU A 2 6.95 -2.82 -11.76
N LYS A 3 7.92 -2.72 -12.66
CA LYS A 3 8.39 -3.87 -13.48
C LYS A 3 8.98 -4.98 -12.64
N ILE A 4 9.75 -4.66 -11.60
CA ILE A 4 10.34 -5.67 -10.68
C ILE A 4 9.21 -6.38 -9.95
N TRP A 5 8.25 -5.64 -9.39
CA TRP A 5 7.12 -6.20 -8.67
C TRP A 5 6.23 -7.09 -9.57
N SER A 6 5.93 -6.63 -10.79
CA SER A 6 5.15 -7.42 -11.75
C SER A 6 5.85 -8.72 -12.13
N ASN A 7 7.15 -8.69 -12.38
CA ASN A 7 7.91 -9.89 -12.72
C ASN A 7 7.97 -10.87 -11.54
N LEU A 8 8.22 -10.39 -10.32
CA LEU A 8 8.24 -11.26 -9.13
C LEU A 8 6.89 -11.97 -8.91
N LYS A 9 5.78 -11.26 -9.10
CA LYS A 9 4.46 -11.90 -9.02
C LYS A 9 4.29 -13.01 -10.06
N VAL A 10 4.68 -12.77 -11.31
CA VAL A 10 4.57 -13.79 -12.37
C VAL A 10 5.38 -15.03 -12.01
N TYR A 11 6.61 -14.87 -11.51
CA TYR A 11 7.43 -16.02 -11.09
C TYR A 11 6.78 -16.82 -9.96
N ILE A 12 6.25 -16.14 -8.94
CA ILE A 12 5.60 -16.81 -7.81
C ILE A 12 4.31 -17.52 -8.25
N PHE A 13 3.48 -16.88 -9.07
CA PHE A 13 2.27 -17.52 -9.60
C PHE A 13 2.56 -18.72 -10.49
N SER A 14 3.75 -18.77 -11.13
CA SER A 14 4.21 -19.94 -11.90
C SER A 14 4.89 -21.02 -11.04
N GLY A 15 4.96 -20.82 -9.71
CA GLY A 15 5.58 -21.78 -8.78
C GLY A 15 7.11 -21.72 -8.74
N ASP A 16 7.71 -20.61 -9.21
CA ASP A 16 9.17 -20.40 -9.15
C ASP A 16 9.60 -20.12 -7.70
N ASP A 17 10.68 -20.71 -7.25
CA ASP A 17 11.25 -20.56 -5.90
C ASP A 17 12.10 -19.28 -5.73
N LEU A 18 12.21 -18.47 -6.78
CA LEU A 18 13.01 -17.24 -6.81
C LEU A 18 14.52 -17.45 -6.54
N SER A 19 15.04 -18.68 -6.61
CA SER A 19 16.45 -18.98 -6.31
C SER A 19 17.43 -18.32 -7.29
N ARG A 20 16.97 -18.07 -8.53
CA ARG A 20 17.77 -17.45 -9.59
C ARG A 20 17.78 -15.93 -9.55
N ILE A 21 17.01 -15.32 -8.67
CA ILE A 21 16.89 -13.85 -8.58
C ILE A 21 18.02 -13.28 -7.71
N ASN A 22 18.67 -12.25 -8.22
CA ASN A 22 19.66 -11.50 -7.43
C ASN A 22 18.96 -10.59 -6.40
N ARG A 23 18.58 -11.18 -5.25
CA ARG A 23 17.87 -10.50 -4.16
C ARG A 23 18.63 -9.26 -3.68
N LYS A 24 19.94 -9.35 -3.50
CA LYS A 24 20.78 -8.23 -3.02
C LYS A 24 20.72 -7.03 -3.98
N SER A 25 20.75 -7.27 -5.29
CA SER A 25 20.64 -6.20 -6.28
C SER A 25 19.28 -5.52 -6.25
N ILE A 26 18.19 -6.28 -6.05
CA ILE A 26 16.84 -5.73 -5.93
C ILE A 26 16.70 -4.87 -4.68
N LEU A 27 17.13 -5.38 -3.52
CA LEU A 27 17.07 -4.63 -2.25
C LEU A 27 17.93 -3.36 -2.29
N GLN A 28 19.14 -3.43 -2.88
CA GLN A 28 19.96 -2.24 -3.09
C GLN A 28 19.26 -1.23 -4.02
N GLY A 29 18.55 -1.72 -5.04
CA GLY A 29 17.72 -0.89 -5.91
C GLY A 29 16.61 -0.18 -5.14
N LEU A 30 15.88 -0.87 -4.26
CA LEU A 30 14.85 -0.27 -3.41
C LEU A 30 15.42 0.79 -2.47
N LYS A 31 16.54 0.48 -1.81
CA LYS A 31 17.24 1.44 -0.95
C LYS A 31 17.59 2.76 -1.68
N ASN A 32 18.01 2.65 -2.93
CA ASN A 32 18.34 3.83 -3.74
C ASN A 32 17.11 4.62 -4.22
N LEU A 33 15.91 4.03 -4.13
CA LEU A 33 14.64 4.68 -4.50
C LEU A 33 13.89 5.22 -3.29
N GLN A 34 14.27 4.85 -2.07
CA GLN A 34 13.69 5.43 -0.87
C GLN A 34 14.25 6.82 -0.61
N LYS A 35 13.36 7.78 -0.35
CA LYS A 35 13.71 9.14 0.03
C LYS A 35 13.86 9.28 1.55
N SER A 36 14.46 10.39 1.96
CA SER A 36 14.70 10.69 3.39
C SER A 36 13.43 10.80 4.24
N ASP A 37 12.28 11.10 3.59
CA ASP A 37 10.96 11.18 4.23
C ASP A 37 10.24 9.82 4.33
N GLY A 38 10.86 8.74 3.83
CA GLY A 38 10.29 7.40 3.81
C GLY A 38 9.48 7.06 2.56
N SER A 39 9.22 8.03 1.67
CA SER A 39 8.55 7.80 0.39
C SER A 39 9.44 7.08 -0.61
N PHE A 40 8.83 6.59 -1.70
CA PHE A 40 9.55 5.91 -2.77
C PHE A 40 9.32 6.58 -4.11
N MET A 41 10.36 6.65 -4.92
CA MET A 41 10.32 7.06 -6.33
C MET A 41 10.00 5.87 -7.24
N ALA A 42 9.39 6.13 -8.39
CA ALA A 42 9.18 5.11 -9.43
C ALA A 42 10.51 4.62 -10.03
N SER A 43 11.40 5.55 -10.33
CA SER A 43 12.75 5.34 -10.85
C SER A 43 13.64 6.54 -10.45
N LYS A 44 14.92 6.49 -10.80
CA LYS A 44 15.84 7.62 -10.56
C LYS A 44 15.52 8.84 -11.45
N GLU A 45 14.96 8.59 -12.61
CA GLU A 45 14.59 9.61 -13.58
C GLU A 45 13.25 10.25 -13.22
N GLU A 46 12.34 9.47 -12.63
CA GLU A 46 11.01 9.88 -12.24
C GLU A 46 10.91 10.02 -10.73
N GLN A 47 11.13 11.23 -10.23
CA GLN A 47 11.23 11.53 -8.79
C GLN A 47 9.88 11.74 -8.08
N GLY A 48 8.77 11.60 -8.79
CA GLY A 48 7.43 11.64 -8.21
C GLY A 48 7.26 10.54 -7.15
N CYS A 49 6.56 10.86 -6.06
CA CYS A 49 6.24 9.93 -4.98
C CYS A 49 4.74 9.64 -4.98
N ASP A 50 4.40 8.37 -4.75
CA ASP A 50 3.01 7.92 -4.74
C ASP A 50 2.89 6.72 -3.79
N MET A 51 1.78 6.59 -3.10
CA MET A 51 1.51 5.49 -2.16
C MET A 51 1.62 4.12 -2.85
N ARG A 52 1.39 4.04 -4.17
CA ARG A 52 1.57 2.82 -4.95
C ARG A 52 3.02 2.34 -4.94
N PHE A 53 4.00 3.25 -4.95
CA PHE A 53 5.42 2.87 -4.90
C PHE A 53 5.82 2.38 -3.50
N VAL A 54 5.23 2.97 -2.46
CA VAL A 54 5.37 2.48 -1.08
C VAL A 54 4.85 1.04 -0.98
N TYR A 55 3.65 0.77 -1.49
CA TYR A 55 3.07 -0.57 -1.55
C TYR A 55 3.92 -1.55 -2.36
N CYS A 56 4.44 -1.12 -3.53
CA CYS A 56 5.33 -1.96 -4.34
C CYS A 56 6.61 -2.32 -3.59
N ALA A 57 7.22 -1.37 -2.88
CA ALA A 57 8.43 -1.62 -2.09
C ALA A 57 8.17 -2.63 -0.96
N ALA A 58 7.09 -2.43 -0.18
CA ALA A 58 6.68 -3.38 0.87
C ALA A 58 6.42 -4.77 0.28
N SER A 59 5.70 -4.84 -0.84
CA SER A 59 5.37 -6.10 -1.50
C SER A 59 6.62 -6.84 -1.99
N ILE A 60 7.60 -6.14 -2.56
CA ILE A 60 8.87 -6.74 -3.00
C ILE A 60 9.62 -7.30 -1.80
N CYS A 61 9.75 -6.54 -0.71
CA CYS A 61 10.42 -7.00 0.51
C CYS A 61 9.72 -8.23 1.12
N THR A 62 8.39 -8.22 1.17
CA THR A 62 7.60 -9.37 1.64
C THR A 62 7.80 -10.61 0.77
N LEU A 63 7.80 -10.47 -0.57
CA LEU A 63 8.02 -11.58 -1.50
C LEU A 63 9.45 -12.15 -1.40
N LEU A 64 10.43 -11.32 -1.05
CA LEU A 64 11.82 -11.72 -0.84
C LEU A 64 12.09 -12.15 0.61
N ASP A 65 11.12 -11.99 1.50
CA ASP A 65 11.27 -12.20 2.95
C ASP A 65 12.48 -11.44 3.53
N ASP A 66 12.65 -10.18 3.11
CA ASP A 66 13.80 -9.36 3.48
C ASP A 66 13.48 -7.86 3.41
N PHE A 67 13.57 -7.18 4.54
CA PHE A 67 13.33 -5.74 4.70
C PHE A 67 14.61 -4.93 4.99
N GLU A 68 15.79 -5.55 5.04
CA GLU A 68 17.05 -4.85 5.39
C GLU A 68 17.43 -3.74 4.39
N GLY A 69 16.86 -3.80 3.19
CA GLY A 69 17.12 -2.80 2.13
C GLY A 69 16.43 -1.46 2.31
N ILE A 70 15.46 -1.32 3.23
CA ILE A 70 14.64 -0.12 3.40
C ILE A 70 14.50 0.32 4.86
N ASP A 71 14.26 1.61 5.07
CA ASP A 71 13.92 2.18 6.38
C ASP A 71 12.41 2.05 6.61
N THR A 72 12.03 1.00 7.33
CA THR A 72 10.62 0.66 7.60
C THR A 72 9.94 1.63 8.56
N GLU A 73 10.70 2.27 9.47
CA GLU A 73 10.17 3.25 10.41
C GLU A 73 9.74 4.52 9.66
N LYS A 74 10.64 5.08 8.85
CA LYS A 74 10.30 6.23 8.01
C LYS A 74 9.20 5.94 7.00
N MET A 75 9.18 4.74 6.43
CA MET A 75 8.12 4.32 5.54
C MET A 75 6.76 4.32 6.26
N THR A 76 6.71 3.79 7.48
CA THR A 76 5.52 3.81 8.34
C THR A 76 5.09 5.25 8.65
N GLU A 77 6.04 6.12 9.03
CA GLU A 77 5.75 7.54 9.28
C GLU A 77 5.19 8.25 8.04
N TYR A 78 5.76 8.01 6.86
CA TYR A 78 5.26 8.58 5.61
C TYR A 78 3.82 8.16 5.33
N ILE A 79 3.52 6.86 5.51
CA ILE A 79 2.14 6.34 5.35
C ILE A 79 1.20 7.06 6.31
N LEU A 80 1.55 7.15 7.59
CA LEU A 80 0.70 7.80 8.60
C LEU A 80 0.50 9.29 8.33
N LYS A 81 1.52 10.01 7.86
CA LYS A 81 1.42 11.43 7.43
C LYS A 81 0.51 11.62 6.21
N SER A 82 0.28 10.56 5.42
CA SER A 82 -0.61 10.61 4.25
C SER A 82 -2.09 10.39 4.62
N GLN A 83 -2.41 10.15 5.91
CA GLN A 83 -3.80 10.11 6.35
C GLN A 83 -4.43 11.49 6.23
N THR A 84 -5.63 11.55 5.66
CA THR A 84 -6.36 12.80 5.45
C THR A 84 -7.31 13.11 6.60
N TYR A 85 -7.80 14.35 6.65
CA TYR A 85 -8.86 14.73 7.58
C TYR A 85 -10.15 13.92 7.39
N GLU A 86 -10.38 13.35 6.20
CA GLU A 86 -11.52 12.47 5.90
C GLU A 86 -11.44 11.11 6.60
N GLY A 87 -10.24 10.68 6.99
CA GLY A 87 -9.98 9.43 7.71
C GLY A 87 -9.33 8.32 6.88
N ALA A 88 -9.29 8.45 5.55
CA ALA A 88 -8.57 7.53 4.66
C ALA A 88 -7.23 8.12 4.21
N PHE A 89 -6.55 7.52 3.23
CA PHE A 89 -5.20 7.90 2.85
C PHE A 89 -5.15 8.46 1.42
N GLY A 90 -4.38 9.54 1.25
CA GLY A 90 -4.06 10.12 -0.05
C GLY A 90 -2.87 9.44 -0.74
N GLN A 91 -2.58 9.82 -1.97
CA GLN A 91 -1.41 9.35 -2.73
C GLN A 91 -0.09 9.80 -2.09
N SER A 92 -0.11 10.96 -1.42
CA SER A 92 0.97 11.50 -0.62
C SER A 92 0.40 12.46 0.44
N PRO A 93 1.20 12.90 1.43
CA PRO A 93 0.74 13.86 2.43
C PRO A 93 0.14 15.11 1.79
N GLY A 94 -1.01 15.54 2.30
CA GLY A 94 -1.74 16.73 1.83
C GLY A 94 -2.64 16.52 0.62
N LEU A 95 -2.68 15.34 0.01
CA LEU A 95 -3.61 15.01 -1.07
C LEU A 95 -4.91 14.38 -0.54
N GLU A 96 -5.98 14.43 -1.35
CA GLU A 96 -7.31 13.90 -1.00
C GLU A 96 -7.28 12.37 -0.76
N ALA A 97 -8.20 11.89 0.07
CA ALA A 97 -8.38 10.46 0.30
C ALA A 97 -8.87 9.74 -0.96
N HIS A 98 -8.29 8.57 -1.23
CA HIS A 98 -8.61 7.78 -2.41
C HIS A 98 -8.58 6.27 -2.09
N GLY A 99 -9.55 5.49 -2.59
CA GLY A 99 -9.69 4.06 -2.28
C GLY A 99 -8.44 3.22 -2.61
N GLY A 100 -7.84 3.45 -3.79
CA GLY A 100 -6.62 2.76 -4.19
C GLY A 100 -5.41 3.11 -3.30
N SER A 101 -5.24 4.40 -2.97
CA SER A 101 -4.14 4.84 -2.08
C SER A 101 -4.35 4.33 -0.65
N THR A 102 -5.58 4.32 -0.17
CA THR A 102 -5.93 3.77 1.14
C THR A 102 -5.62 2.28 1.21
N TYR A 103 -5.94 1.51 0.14
CA TYR A 103 -5.56 0.11 0.05
C TYR A 103 -4.03 -0.05 0.11
N CYS A 104 -3.29 0.68 -0.71
CA CYS A 104 -1.83 0.62 -0.75
C CYS A 104 -1.21 0.94 0.63
N ALA A 105 -1.72 1.97 1.30
CA ALA A 105 -1.26 2.36 2.63
C ALA A 105 -1.46 1.27 3.69
N LEU A 106 -2.69 0.75 3.82
CA LEU A 106 -3.01 -0.24 4.84
C LEU A 106 -2.39 -1.61 4.53
N ALA A 107 -2.33 -2.00 3.25
CA ALA A 107 -1.65 -3.23 2.85
C ALA A 107 -0.14 -3.15 3.12
N ALA A 108 0.50 -1.99 2.88
CA ALA A 108 1.91 -1.79 3.24
C ALA A 108 2.11 -1.87 4.77
N LEU A 109 1.27 -1.22 5.57
CA LEU A 109 1.34 -1.32 7.03
C LEU A 109 1.14 -2.75 7.54
N ALA A 110 0.26 -3.53 6.91
CA ALA A 110 0.07 -4.93 7.25
C ALA A 110 1.34 -5.75 6.98
N MET A 111 1.97 -5.55 5.82
CA MET A 111 3.24 -6.22 5.44
C MET A 111 4.41 -5.83 6.34
N LEU A 112 4.41 -4.59 6.86
CA LEU A 112 5.41 -4.09 7.82
C LEU A 112 5.15 -4.56 9.26
N GLY A 113 4.04 -5.28 9.53
CA GLY A 113 3.61 -5.62 10.89
C GLY A 113 3.16 -4.42 11.75
N SER A 114 3.00 -3.25 11.11
CA SER A 114 2.65 -1.99 11.80
C SER A 114 1.14 -1.75 11.89
N LEU A 115 0.32 -2.53 11.18
CA LEU A 115 -1.14 -2.36 11.16
C LEU A 115 -1.79 -2.61 12.53
N GLU A 116 -1.29 -3.58 13.27
CA GLU A 116 -1.79 -3.92 14.62
C GLU A 116 -1.62 -2.73 15.59
N ASN A 117 -0.54 -1.97 15.43
CA ASN A 117 -0.18 -0.84 16.27
C ASN A 117 -0.93 0.45 15.92
N LEU A 118 -1.75 0.46 14.86
CA LEU A 118 -2.57 1.62 14.53
C LEU A 118 -3.57 1.91 15.64
N ASN A 119 -3.65 3.20 16.01
CA ASN A 119 -4.65 3.69 16.94
C ASN A 119 -6.06 3.32 16.43
N GLN A 120 -6.91 2.83 17.33
CA GLN A 120 -8.29 2.43 17.00
C GLN A 120 -9.08 3.54 16.32
N HIS A 121 -8.89 4.79 16.76
CA HIS A 121 -9.53 5.95 16.13
C HIS A 121 -9.17 6.10 14.64
N VAL A 122 -7.92 5.81 14.26
CA VAL A 122 -7.48 5.80 12.84
C VAL A 122 -8.21 4.71 12.06
N LYS A 123 -8.33 3.51 12.64
CA LYS A 123 -9.04 2.37 12.03
C LYS A 123 -10.53 2.70 11.85
N ASP A 124 -11.18 3.22 12.88
CA ASP A 124 -12.62 3.56 12.85
C ASP A 124 -12.95 4.64 11.81
N ARG A 125 -12.12 5.66 11.71
CA ARG A 125 -12.27 6.72 10.69
C ARG A 125 -12.11 6.17 9.28
N CYS A 126 -11.12 5.32 9.07
CA CYS A 126 -10.89 4.69 7.77
C CYS A 126 -12.05 3.76 7.39
N GLN A 127 -12.57 2.99 8.35
CA GLN A 127 -13.76 2.16 8.15
C GLN A 127 -14.96 3.00 7.73
N LYS A 128 -15.24 4.06 8.49
CA LYS A 128 -16.35 4.98 8.19
C LYS A 128 -16.23 5.55 6.79
N TRP A 129 -15.01 5.99 6.42
CA TRP A 129 -14.76 6.51 5.07
C TRP A 129 -15.04 5.45 4.00
N CYS A 130 -14.55 4.22 4.17
CA CYS A 130 -14.80 3.11 3.24
C CYS A 130 -16.29 2.80 3.08
N SER A 131 -17.03 2.76 4.19
CA SER A 131 -18.49 2.50 4.17
C SER A 131 -19.26 3.58 3.40
N LEU A 132 -18.82 4.83 3.47
CA LEU A 132 -19.42 5.95 2.73
C LEU A 132 -19.09 5.94 1.22
N ARG A 133 -18.25 5.02 0.76
CA ARG A 133 -17.93 4.85 -0.68
C ARG A 133 -18.90 3.93 -1.41
N LEU A 134 -19.77 3.24 -0.69
CA LEU A 134 -20.76 2.34 -1.27
C LEU A 134 -22.03 3.11 -1.64
N ASN A 135 -22.37 3.12 -2.94
CA ASN A 135 -23.66 3.52 -3.49
C ASN A 135 -24.34 2.28 -4.10
N GLU A 136 -24.54 2.23 -5.41
CA GLU A 136 -24.91 0.98 -6.13
C GLU A 136 -23.70 0.04 -6.24
N ALA A 137 -22.49 0.61 -6.40
CA ALA A 137 -21.20 -0.04 -6.26
C ALA A 137 -20.26 0.86 -5.47
N PHE A 138 -18.97 0.54 -5.42
CA PHE A 138 -18.00 1.39 -4.74
C PHE A 138 -17.45 2.48 -5.67
N ASN A 139 -17.31 3.71 -5.16
CA ASN A 139 -16.57 4.78 -5.80
C ASN A 139 -15.20 4.99 -5.15
N GLY A 140 -14.24 5.53 -5.89
CA GLY A 140 -12.86 5.70 -5.42
C GLY A 140 -12.66 6.88 -4.48
N ARG A 141 -13.55 7.86 -4.49
CA ARG A 141 -13.53 9.07 -3.68
C ARG A 141 -14.86 9.81 -3.77
N PRO A 142 -15.13 10.78 -2.86
CA PRO A 142 -16.38 11.54 -2.88
C PRO A 142 -16.70 12.15 -4.24
N ASN A 143 -17.99 12.16 -4.60
CA ASN A 143 -18.51 12.79 -5.82
C ASN A 143 -17.97 12.22 -7.15
N LYS A 144 -17.49 10.98 -7.14
CA LYS A 144 -17.11 10.25 -8.35
C LYS A 144 -18.07 9.10 -8.62
N GLN A 145 -18.16 8.73 -9.89
CA GLN A 145 -18.95 7.58 -10.33
C GLN A 145 -18.39 6.28 -9.72
N ASP A 146 -19.28 5.33 -9.54
CA ASP A 146 -18.93 3.99 -9.12
C ASP A 146 -18.13 3.28 -10.21
N ASP A 147 -17.17 2.44 -9.78
CA ASP A 147 -16.33 1.66 -10.68
C ASP A 147 -16.05 0.31 -10.02
N THR A 148 -16.18 -0.76 -10.77
CA THR A 148 -16.01 -2.14 -10.32
C THR A 148 -14.64 -2.42 -9.70
N CYS A 149 -13.59 -1.68 -10.11
CA CYS A 149 -12.25 -1.83 -9.52
C CYS A 149 -12.22 -1.50 -8.03
N TYR A 150 -13.06 -0.58 -7.55
CA TYR A 150 -13.11 -0.22 -6.13
C TYR A 150 -13.82 -1.26 -5.27
N THR A 151 -14.62 -2.13 -5.84
CA THR A 151 -15.12 -3.32 -5.14
C THR A 151 -13.96 -4.19 -4.64
N TYR A 152 -12.91 -4.34 -5.45
CA TYR A 152 -11.70 -5.02 -5.01
C TYR A 152 -10.93 -4.19 -3.97
N TRP A 153 -10.59 -2.93 -4.27
CA TRP A 153 -9.76 -2.10 -3.42
C TRP A 153 -10.39 -1.86 -2.04
N ILE A 154 -11.64 -1.39 -2.02
CA ILE A 154 -12.34 -1.05 -0.78
C ILE A 154 -12.87 -2.29 -0.07
N GLY A 155 -13.35 -3.29 -0.80
CA GLY A 155 -13.75 -4.57 -0.22
C GLY A 155 -12.61 -5.28 0.51
N LYS A 156 -11.39 -5.26 -0.06
CA LYS A 156 -10.19 -5.77 0.63
C LYS A 156 -9.81 -4.96 1.87
N LEU A 157 -10.02 -3.64 1.86
CA LEU A 157 -9.80 -2.80 3.05
C LEU A 157 -10.69 -3.21 4.22
N ILE A 158 -11.95 -3.50 3.95
CA ILE A 158 -12.88 -3.98 4.98
C ILE A 158 -12.38 -5.30 5.58
N LEU A 159 -11.88 -6.22 4.75
CA LEU A 159 -11.32 -7.49 5.24
C LEU A 159 -9.99 -7.31 6.01
N ILE A 160 -9.16 -6.35 5.62
CA ILE A 160 -7.90 -6.04 6.31
C ILE A 160 -8.17 -5.40 7.68
N LEU A 161 -9.10 -4.45 7.75
CA LEU A 161 -9.42 -3.75 8.99
C LEU A 161 -10.27 -4.58 9.96
N PHE A 162 -11.05 -5.52 9.44
CA PHE A 162 -12.00 -6.35 10.19
C PHE A 162 -11.83 -7.83 9.86
N PRO A 163 -10.82 -8.49 10.41
CA PRO A 163 -10.61 -9.93 10.19
C PRO A 163 -11.81 -10.81 10.59
N SER A 164 -12.69 -10.33 11.48
CA SER A 164 -13.94 -11.01 11.90
C SER A 164 -14.99 -11.13 10.78
N TYR A 165 -14.93 -10.30 9.74
CA TYR A 165 -15.81 -10.40 8.56
C TYR A 165 -15.35 -11.42 7.51
N LYS A 166 -14.29 -12.20 7.77
CA LYS A 166 -13.82 -13.25 6.85
C LYS A 166 -14.82 -14.38 6.60
N TYR A 167 -15.93 -14.40 7.34
CA TYR A 167 -16.93 -15.46 7.31
C TYR A 167 -18.31 -15.01 6.82
N LEU A 168 -18.43 -13.79 6.28
CA LEU A 168 -19.59 -13.28 5.55
C LEU A 168 -19.29 -13.23 4.04
#